data_1c6af256f1ce2813afec690523aaef5a
#
_entry.id   1c6af256f1ce2813afec690523aaef5a
#
_cell.length_a   1.000
_cell.length_b   1.000
_cell.length_c   1.000
_cell.angle_alpha   90.00
_cell.angle_beta   90.00
_cell.angle_gamma   90.00
#
_symmetry.space_group_name_H-M   'P 1'
#
loop_
_entity.id
_entity.type
_entity.pdbx_description
1 polymer ?
#
loop_
_entity_poly.entity_id
_entity_poly.type
_entity_poly.pdbx_seq_one_letter_code
_entity_poly.pdbx_strand_id
1 'polypeptide(L)'
;MTLAELRASLIEQIASAQRDLDQIKTAKSDATADDEHDPEGSTLTADWQMVSASIASARSQLAATDRAIERMSAGTYGTCLTCGRAIAPARLEVRPSAEQCIDCAR
;
A
#
# COMPACT_ATOMS: atom_id res chain seq x y z
N MET A 1 12.12 5.17 -10.48
CA MET A 1 11.09 5.92 -9.74
C MET A 1 11.71 6.50 -8.48
N THR A 2 11.50 7.79 -8.24
CA THR A 2 11.99 8.43 -7.02
C THR A 2 11.06 8.14 -5.85
N LEU A 3 11.53 8.36 -4.62
CA LEU A 3 10.70 8.20 -3.43
C LEU A 3 9.51 9.16 -3.43
N ALA A 4 9.72 10.39 -3.90
CA ALA A 4 8.63 11.38 -4.02
C ALA A 4 7.57 10.94 -5.01
N GLU A 5 7.97 10.40 -6.15
CA GLU A 5 7.06 9.85 -7.15
C GLU A 5 6.30 8.64 -6.61
N LEU A 6 6.99 7.75 -5.92
CA LEU A 6 6.37 6.59 -5.29
C LEU A 6 5.34 7.01 -4.25
N ARG A 7 5.68 7.99 -3.42
CA ARG A 7 4.77 8.53 -2.41
C ARG A 7 3.50 9.09 -3.06
N ALA A 8 3.66 9.90 -4.10
CA ALA A 8 2.51 10.49 -4.81
C ALA A 8 1.62 9.40 -5.44
N SER A 9 2.24 8.38 -6.02
CA SER A 9 1.53 7.25 -6.62
C SER A 9 0.72 6.49 -5.57
N LEU A 10 1.31 6.23 -4.40
CA LEU A 10 0.63 5.52 -3.31
C LEU A 10 -0.54 6.32 -2.76
N ILE A 11 -0.39 7.63 -2.60
CA ILE A 11 -1.47 8.51 -2.16
C ILE A 11 -2.63 8.45 -3.15
N GLU A 12 -2.33 8.50 -4.44
CA GLU A 12 -3.36 8.43 -5.48
C GLU A 12 -4.06 7.05 -5.48
N GLN A 13 -3.30 5.97 -5.31
CA GLN A 13 -3.87 4.62 -5.22
C GLN A 13 -4.83 4.52 -4.03
N ILE A 14 -4.44 5.05 -2.88
CA ILE A 14 -5.27 5.04 -1.68
C ILE A 14 -6.56 5.85 -1.92
N ALA A 15 -6.45 7.04 -2.48
CA ALA A 15 -7.59 7.90 -2.76
C ALA A 15 -8.57 7.22 -3.74
N SER A 16 -8.05 6.61 -4.79
CA SER A 16 -8.84 5.89 -5.78
C SER A 16 -9.55 4.69 -5.14
N ALA A 17 -8.83 3.91 -4.33
CA ALA A 17 -9.39 2.75 -3.65
C ALA A 17 -10.45 3.15 -2.61
N GLN A 18 -10.27 4.29 -1.94
CA GLN A 18 -11.27 4.81 -1.01
C GLN A 18 -12.57 5.18 -1.75
N ARG A 19 -12.45 5.77 -2.93
CA ARG A 19 -13.64 6.06 -3.75
C ARG A 19 -14.35 4.78 -4.16
N ASP A 20 -13.59 3.75 -4.55
CA ASP A 20 -14.17 2.44 -4.88
C ASP A 20 -14.87 1.82 -3.68
N LEU A 21 -14.25 1.92 -2.50
CA LEU A 21 -14.82 1.40 -1.27
C LEU A 21 -16.14 2.09 -0.93
N ASP A 22 -16.21 3.40 -1.09
CA ASP A 22 -17.42 4.18 -0.85
C ASP A 22 -18.54 3.78 -1.81
N GLN A 23 -18.22 3.50 -3.07
CA GLN A 23 -19.18 3.03 -4.06
C GLN A 23 -19.70 1.63 -3.70
N ILE A 24 -18.82 0.72 -3.27
CA ILE A 24 -19.22 -0.62 -2.82
C ILE A 24 -20.11 -0.52 -1.60
N LYS A 25 -19.78 0.33 -0.67
CA LYS A 25 -20.56 0.56 0.56
C LYS A 25 -21.97 1.04 0.23
N THR A 26 -22.09 1.98 -0.69
CA THR A 26 -23.38 2.51 -1.14
C THR A 26 -24.20 1.42 -1.83
N ALA A 27 -23.59 0.67 -2.76
CA ALA A 27 -24.25 -0.41 -3.48
C ALA A 27 -24.71 -1.51 -2.52
N LYS A 28 -23.90 -1.86 -1.54
CA LYS A 28 -24.23 -2.88 -0.53
C LYS A 28 -25.41 -2.42 0.33
N SER A 29 -25.44 -1.16 0.70
CA SER A 29 -26.52 -0.58 1.49
C SER A 29 -27.85 -0.59 0.72
N ASP A 30 -27.80 -0.22 -0.57
CA ASP A 30 -28.97 -0.24 -1.43
C ASP A 30 -29.50 -1.66 -1.66
N ALA A 31 -28.59 -2.62 -1.90
CA ALA A 31 -28.96 -4.03 -2.10
C ALA A 31 -29.62 -4.61 -0.84
N THR A 32 -29.12 -4.27 0.34
CA THR A 32 -29.65 -4.75 1.62
C THR A 32 -31.06 -4.23 1.86
N ALA A 33 -31.39 -3.05 1.38
CA ALA A 33 -32.70 -2.45 1.55
C ALA A 33 -33.77 -3.15 0.70
N ASP A 34 -33.40 -3.72 -0.44
CA ASP A 34 -34.36 -4.25 -1.41
C ASP A 34 -34.55 -5.77 -1.37
N ASP A 35 -33.53 -6.56 -1.06
CA ASP A 35 -33.64 -8.03 -1.10
C ASP A 35 -32.63 -8.72 -0.18
N GLU A 36 -33.15 -9.56 0.69
CA GLU A 36 -32.35 -10.34 1.64
C GLU A 36 -31.57 -11.49 0.99
N HIS A 37 -31.93 -11.90 -0.21
CA HIS A 37 -31.36 -13.07 -0.88
C HIS A 37 -30.58 -12.73 -2.15
N ASP A 38 -30.08 -11.50 -2.25
CA ASP A 38 -29.38 -11.04 -3.43
C ASP A 38 -27.98 -11.69 -3.52
N PRO A 39 -27.71 -12.51 -4.57
CA PRO A 39 -26.37 -13.09 -4.77
C PRO A 39 -25.29 -12.02 -4.96
N GLU A 40 -25.64 -10.84 -5.41
CA GLU A 40 -24.71 -9.72 -5.56
C GLU A 40 -24.17 -9.24 -4.22
N GLY A 41 -24.92 -9.42 -3.13
CA GLY A 41 -24.46 -9.09 -1.78
C GLY A 41 -23.18 -9.82 -1.39
N SER A 42 -23.06 -11.10 -1.76
CA SER A 42 -21.87 -11.90 -1.52
C SER A 42 -20.68 -11.40 -2.32
N THR A 43 -20.89 -11.04 -3.59
CA THR A 43 -19.87 -10.48 -4.46
C THR A 43 -19.39 -9.12 -3.95
N LEU A 44 -20.31 -8.25 -3.51
CA LEU A 44 -19.97 -6.94 -2.95
C LEU A 44 -19.14 -7.08 -1.67
N THR A 45 -19.42 -8.08 -0.86
CA THR A 45 -18.63 -8.35 0.35
C THR A 45 -17.19 -8.77 0.00
N ALA A 46 -17.03 -9.63 -1.02
CA ALA A 46 -15.72 -10.04 -1.49
C ALA A 46 -14.94 -8.84 -2.06
N ASP A 47 -15.63 -7.99 -2.84
CA ASP A 47 -15.03 -6.77 -3.39
C ASP A 47 -14.59 -5.82 -2.27
N TRP A 48 -15.41 -5.64 -1.25
CA TRP A 48 -15.08 -4.83 -0.09
C TRP A 48 -13.80 -5.32 0.58
N GLN A 49 -13.71 -6.63 0.81
CA GLN A 49 -12.53 -7.24 1.45
C GLN A 49 -11.28 -7.04 0.61
N MET A 50 -11.38 -7.23 -0.70
CA MET A 50 -10.27 -7.07 -1.62
C MET A 50 -9.77 -5.62 -1.65
N VAL A 51 -10.68 -4.65 -1.76
CA VAL A 51 -10.31 -3.23 -1.80
C VAL A 51 -9.76 -2.79 -0.45
N SER A 52 -10.35 -3.23 0.65
CA SER A 52 -9.87 -2.92 2.00
C SER A 52 -8.45 -3.43 2.22
N ALA A 53 -8.14 -4.66 1.77
CA ALA A 53 -6.80 -5.22 1.87
C ALA A 53 -5.81 -4.44 1.01
N SER A 54 -6.22 -4.01 -0.17
CA SER A 54 -5.41 -3.19 -1.07
C SER A 54 -5.05 -1.85 -0.42
N ILE A 55 -6.00 -1.20 0.24
CA ILE A 55 -5.79 0.06 0.95
C ILE A 55 -4.79 -0.16 2.10
N ALA A 56 -4.96 -1.22 2.88
CA ALA A 56 -4.06 -1.52 4.00
C ALA A 56 -2.62 -1.73 3.51
N SER A 57 -2.46 -2.47 2.41
CA SER A 57 -1.16 -2.71 1.78
C SER A 57 -0.52 -1.40 1.31
N ALA A 58 -1.30 -0.55 0.62
CA ALA A 58 -0.80 0.74 0.12
C ALA A 58 -0.42 1.67 1.26
N ARG A 59 -1.17 1.69 2.35
CA ARG A 59 -0.84 2.49 3.55
C ARG A 59 0.45 2.03 4.20
N SER A 60 0.67 0.71 4.27
CA SER A 60 1.90 0.14 4.79
C SER A 60 3.10 0.54 3.93
N GLN A 61 2.95 0.49 2.61
CA GLN A 61 3.98 0.92 1.68
C GLN A 61 4.25 2.42 1.78
N LEU A 62 3.20 3.23 1.97
CA LEU A 62 3.34 4.68 2.15
C LEU A 62 4.13 4.99 3.42
N ALA A 63 3.84 4.31 4.53
CA ALA A 63 4.59 4.48 5.76
C ALA A 63 6.07 4.13 5.58
N ALA A 64 6.35 3.02 4.89
CA ALA A 64 7.74 2.63 4.59
C ALA A 64 8.43 3.65 3.69
N THR A 65 7.70 4.22 2.72
CA THR A 65 8.23 5.26 1.83
C THR A 65 8.56 6.53 2.61
N ASP A 66 7.69 6.94 3.52
CA ASP A 66 7.93 8.11 4.37
C ASP A 66 9.16 7.91 5.27
N ARG A 67 9.33 6.71 5.83
CA ARG A 67 10.55 6.39 6.60
C ARG A 67 11.80 6.44 5.73
N ALA A 68 11.71 6.01 4.47
CA ALA A 68 12.83 6.07 3.54
C ALA A 68 13.21 7.52 3.23
N ILE A 69 12.21 8.40 3.06
CA ILE A 69 12.43 9.83 2.84
C ILE A 69 13.13 10.45 4.05
N GLU A 70 12.72 10.08 5.26
CA GLU A 70 13.39 10.53 6.49
C GLU A 70 14.84 10.09 6.54
N ARG A 71 15.13 8.83 6.17
CA ARG A 71 16.51 8.33 6.12
C ARG A 71 17.34 9.07 5.08
N MET A 72 16.73 9.42 3.95
CA MET A 72 17.41 10.21 2.92
C MET A 72 17.82 11.57 3.47
N SER A 73 16.93 12.24 4.21
CA SER A 73 17.23 13.51 4.87
C SER A 73 18.31 13.38 5.94
N ALA A 74 18.35 12.25 6.63
CA ALA A 74 19.34 11.98 7.68
C ALA A 74 20.67 11.46 7.14
N GLY A 75 20.77 11.18 5.84
CA GLY A 75 21.99 10.66 5.23
C GLY A 75 22.21 9.16 5.45
N THR A 76 21.18 8.42 5.85
CA THR A 76 21.27 6.98 6.13
C THR A 76 20.51 6.12 5.12
N TYR A 77 19.99 6.72 4.06
CA TYR A 77 19.28 5.99 3.01
C TYR A 77 20.21 4.96 2.35
N GLY A 78 19.66 3.78 2.08
CA GLY A 78 20.43 2.71 1.46
C GLY A 78 21.23 1.85 2.42
N THR A 79 21.07 2.05 3.72
CA THR A 79 21.72 1.25 4.75
C THR A 79 20.71 0.28 5.36
N CYS A 80 21.07 -1.00 5.42
CA CYS A 80 20.22 -2.02 6.04
C CYS A 80 20.05 -1.72 7.54
N LEU A 81 18.79 -1.68 7.99
CA LEU A 81 18.48 -1.39 9.39
C LEU A 81 18.88 -2.52 10.34
N THR A 82 19.03 -3.73 9.83
CA THR A 82 19.33 -4.91 10.63
C THR A 82 20.84 -5.12 10.79
N CYS A 83 21.59 -5.09 9.68
CA CYS A 83 23.03 -5.43 9.72
C CYS A 83 23.95 -4.23 9.50
N GLY A 84 23.43 -3.07 9.12
CA GLY A 84 24.22 -1.87 8.89
C GLY A 84 25.00 -1.84 7.57
N ARG A 85 24.89 -2.89 6.75
CA ARG A 85 25.56 -2.93 5.45
C ARG A 85 24.74 -2.17 4.42
N ALA A 86 25.40 -1.82 3.30
CA ALA A 86 24.72 -1.15 2.20
C ALA A 86 23.72 -2.10 1.55
N ILE A 87 22.55 -1.56 1.21
CA ILE A 87 21.57 -2.27 0.39
C ILE A 87 22.02 -2.14 -1.06
N ALA A 88 21.97 -3.24 -1.83
CA ALA A 88 22.40 -3.23 -3.21
C ALA A 88 21.60 -2.18 -4.02
N PRO A 89 22.27 -1.36 -4.85
CA PRO A 89 21.58 -0.35 -5.67
C PRO A 89 20.47 -0.95 -6.55
N ALA A 90 20.68 -2.15 -7.11
CA ALA A 90 19.69 -2.82 -7.93
C ALA A 90 18.41 -3.12 -7.14
N ARG A 91 18.55 -3.46 -5.87
CA ARG A 91 17.39 -3.71 -4.99
C ARG A 91 16.63 -2.40 -4.73
N LEU A 92 17.36 -1.30 -4.54
CA LEU A 92 16.74 0.01 -4.31
C LEU A 92 16.04 0.54 -5.55
N GLU A 93 16.50 0.16 -6.75
CA GLU A 93 15.80 0.51 -7.99
C GLU A 93 14.43 -0.15 -8.08
N VAL A 94 14.35 -1.41 -7.64
CA VAL A 94 13.09 -2.17 -7.66
C VAL A 94 12.22 -1.84 -6.44
N ARG A 95 12.84 -1.65 -5.29
CA ARG A 95 12.14 -1.35 -4.03
C ARG A 95 12.79 -0.15 -3.35
N PRO A 96 12.45 1.06 -3.78
CA PRO A 96 13.08 2.28 -3.23
C PRO A 96 12.91 2.45 -1.73
N SER A 97 11.87 1.87 -1.14
CA SER A 97 11.61 1.95 0.31
C SER A 97 12.19 0.78 1.09
N ALA A 98 13.02 -0.06 0.49
CA ALA A 98 13.61 -1.21 1.16
C ALA A 98 14.40 -0.77 2.41
N GLU A 99 14.15 -1.44 3.53
CA GLU A 99 14.78 -1.16 4.82
C GLU A 99 15.88 -2.17 5.16
N GLN A 100 15.89 -3.30 4.45
CA GLN A 100 16.81 -4.40 4.70
C GLN A 100 17.48 -4.85 3.42
N CYS A 101 18.74 -5.33 3.54
CA CYS A 101 19.41 -5.99 2.43
C CYS A 101 18.73 -7.35 2.17
N ILE A 102 19.05 -7.96 1.03
CA ILE A 102 18.41 -9.21 0.63
C ILE A 102 18.66 -10.34 1.64
N ASP A 103 19.84 -10.34 2.27
CA ASP A 103 20.19 -11.37 3.25
C ASP A 103 19.37 -11.25 4.54
N CYS A 104 19.09 -10.03 4.99
CA CYS A 104 18.29 -9.79 6.20
C CYS A 104 16.80 -9.88 5.93
N ALA A 105 16.37 -9.66 4.69
CA ALA A 105 14.96 -9.72 4.31
C ALA A 105 14.42 -11.14 4.14
N ARG A 106 15.26 -12.13 4.10
CA ARG A 106 14.87 -13.53 3.96
C ARG A 106 14.23 -14.08 5.21
#